data_d4094af0d52ef019a2d2ccff914b310b
#
_entry.id   d4094af0d52ef019a2d2ccff914b310b
#
_cell.length_a   1.000
_cell.length_b   1.000
_cell.length_c   1.000
_cell.angle_alpha   90.00
_cell.angle_beta   90.00
_cell.angle_gamma   90.00
#
_symmetry.space_group_name_H-M   'P 1'
#
loop_
_entity.id
_entity.type
_entity.pdbx_description
1 polymer ?
#
loop_
_entity_poly.entity_id
_entity_poly.type
_entity_poly.pdbx_seq_one_letter_code
_entity_poly.pdbx_strand_id
1 'polypeptide(L)'
;MPSGFLSIVLHAHLPFVRHPEHPRFFEENWLFEAITECYIPLLNMLDRLAADQVQYRLSLSLSPTLISMLQDDLLHERYLAHLQRLIQLSAKEVQRTRRQREYHCLARLYQRFFRSTLHNYQERYRGDLLAAFKQHHLSGRLELMTTAATHGFLPLLNSSPAAVRTQIQTGIDCFKQHLGIAPAGFWLPECAYFPGLEQVLQEAGVAYFFVDSHSLINASQPPRQGVYAPLDCGNGVAAFARDPESSQQVWSSKQGYPGDFDYREYYRDIGFDLELDYIAPYILEGNIRSNTGIKYHRITGTEGDKAIYQPRQALAKARLHAQDFIAKRQQQLQALSSECSTPAHIVAPYDAELFGHWWFEGPYWLEQVLRLAADSNNAIATVSCSDYLALYPQPQVATPSASTWGDQGYSNYWINSSNDWIYPHLHHASKQLAEFVQELQGISTNPLQTRALNQAVRSLLLAQASDWPFILQSGTTSEYATKRITDHLARFNFLYSSVRQGKIDERYLTALEIMDNIFPNLSFRDYHA
;
A
#
# COMPACT_ATOMS: atom_id res chain seq x y z
N MET A 1 12.74 21.60 -23.80
CA MET A 1 12.54 20.24 -23.27
C MET A 1 12.80 20.31 -21.77
N PRO A 2 12.17 19.48 -20.96
CA PRO A 2 12.46 19.44 -19.53
C PRO A 2 13.93 19.04 -19.30
N SER A 3 14.53 19.53 -18.22
CA SER A 3 15.90 19.14 -17.84
C SER A 3 15.99 17.71 -17.33
N GLY A 4 14.86 17.12 -16.94
CA GLY A 4 14.71 15.77 -16.47
C GLY A 4 13.28 15.45 -16.03
N PHE A 5 13.09 14.25 -15.51
CA PHE A 5 11.80 13.68 -15.21
C PHE A 5 11.66 13.31 -13.73
N LEU A 6 10.44 13.40 -13.22
CA LEU A 6 10.06 13.00 -11.87
C LEU A 6 8.88 12.04 -11.94
N SER A 7 9.04 10.83 -11.43
CA SER A 7 7.93 9.91 -11.16
C SER A 7 7.68 9.84 -9.65
N ILE A 8 6.50 10.28 -9.24
CA ILE A 8 5.99 10.01 -7.89
C ILE A 8 5.14 8.74 -7.96
N VAL A 9 5.45 7.77 -7.13
CA VAL A 9 4.79 6.47 -7.10
C VAL A 9 4.22 6.25 -5.71
N LEU A 10 2.92 6.07 -5.63
CA LEU A 10 2.24 5.74 -4.38
C LEU A 10 1.93 4.25 -4.34
N HIS A 11 2.21 3.60 -3.23
CA HIS A 11 1.87 2.21 -2.98
C HIS A 11 0.75 2.14 -1.94
N ALA A 12 -0.46 1.77 -2.35
CA ALA A 12 -1.62 1.60 -1.47
C ALA A 12 -1.78 0.12 -1.13
N HIS A 13 -1.56 -0.20 0.13
CA HIS A 13 -1.60 -1.57 0.61
C HIS A 13 -2.09 -1.67 2.06
N LEU A 14 -2.94 -2.66 2.30
CA LEU A 14 -3.29 -3.16 3.63
C LEU A 14 -3.40 -4.68 3.59
N PRO A 15 -3.04 -5.40 4.66
CA PRO A 15 -3.32 -6.83 4.77
C PRO A 15 -4.83 -7.10 4.72
N PHE A 16 -5.21 -8.32 4.40
CA PHE A 16 -6.63 -8.70 4.36
C PHE A 16 -7.20 -8.81 5.79
N VAL A 17 -7.98 -7.80 6.20
CA VAL A 17 -8.51 -7.62 7.56
C VAL A 17 -10.05 -7.70 7.59
N ARG A 18 -10.60 -8.78 7.10
CA ARG A 18 -12.04 -9.05 7.08
C ARG A 18 -12.41 -10.13 8.11
N HIS A 19 -13.33 -9.81 9.02
CA HIS A 19 -13.72 -10.66 10.16
C HIS A 19 -15.24 -10.81 10.28
N PRO A 20 -15.89 -11.57 9.36
CA PRO A 20 -17.35 -11.71 9.33
C PRO A 20 -17.91 -12.44 10.58
N GLU A 21 -17.07 -13.16 11.31
CA GLU A 21 -17.40 -13.87 12.55
C GLU A 21 -17.64 -12.95 13.75
N HIS A 22 -17.27 -11.67 13.62
CA HIS A 22 -17.46 -10.64 14.64
C HIS A 22 -18.38 -9.53 14.14
N PRO A 23 -19.25 -8.93 14.97
CA PRO A 23 -20.05 -7.76 14.58
C PRO A 23 -19.16 -6.55 14.22
N ARG A 24 -18.02 -6.41 14.87
CA ARG A 24 -17.00 -5.36 14.68
C ARG A 24 -15.64 -5.95 15.04
N PHE A 25 -14.59 -5.53 14.35
CA PHE A 25 -13.24 -5.99 14.63
C PHE A 25 -12.25 -4.82 14.59
N PHE A 26 -11.23 -4.86 15.47
CA PHE A 26 -10.32 -3.73 15.67
C PHE A 26 -9.52 -3.40 14.41
N GLU A 27 -8.95 -4.42 13.78
CA GLU A 27 -8.07 -4.25 12.64
C GLU A 27 -8.80 -3.82 11.36
N GLU A 28 -10.12 -3.99 11.28
CA GLU A 28 -10.93 -3.40 10.18
C GLU A 28 -10.87 -1.87 10.18
N ASN A 29 -10.56 -1.24 11.33
CA ASN A 29 -10.35 0.22 11.39
C ASN A 29 -9.16 0.68 10.53
N TRP A 30 -8.14 -0.15 10.30
CA TRP A 30 -7.05 0.21 9.40
C TRP A 30 -7.56 0.58 8.01
N LEU A 31 -8.48 -0.23 7.47
CA LEU A 31 -9.14 0.09 6.20
C LEU A 31 -9.98 1.36 6.30
N PHE A 32 -10.76 1.52 7.38
CA PHE A 32 -11.66 2.65 7.54
C PHE A 32 -10.91 3.97 7.72
N GLU A 33 -9.81 3.96 8.44
CA GLU A 33 -8.89 5.09 8.59
C GLU A 33 -8.23 5.44 7.26
N ALA A 34 -7.73 4.45 6.51
CA ALA A 34 -7.12 4.66 5.20
C ALA A 34 -8.12 5.22 4.17
N ILE A 35 -9.35 4.72 4.11
CA ILE A 35 -10.39 5.29 3.24
C ILE A 35 -10.66 6.74 3.62
N THR A 36 -10.83 7.02 4.92
CA THR A 36 -11.22 8.34 5.44
C THR A 36 -10.11 9.37 5.30
N GLU A 37 -8.89 9.03 5.70
CA GLU A 37 -7.78 9.97 5.86
C GLU A 37 -6.84 10.01 4.64
N CYS A 38 -6.80 8.92 3.82
CA CYS A 38 -5.90 8.81 2.69
C CYS A 38 -6.62 8.74 1.34
N TYR A 39 -7.38 7.69 1.04
CA TYR A 39 -7.85 7.43 -0.32
C TYR A 39 -8.88 8.46 -0.82
N ILE A 40 -9.86 8.84 0.01
CA ILE A 40 -10.81 9.92 -0.34
C ILE A 40 -10.10 11.29 -0.45
N PRO A 41 -9.23 11.71 0.47
CA PRO A 41 -8.43 12.92 0.30
C PRO A 41 -7.56 12.94 -0.97
N LEU A 42 -6.92 11.80 -1.33
CA LEU A 42 -6.16 11.67 -2.58
C LEU A 42 -7.06 11.80 -3.81
N LEU A 43 -8.20 11.12 -3.85
CA LEU A 43 -9.19 11.25 -4.94
C LEU A 43 -9.69 12.69 -5.06
N ASN A 44 -10.02 13.34 -3.94
CA ASN A 44 -10.42 14.75 -3.92
C ASN A 44 -9.30 15.67 -4.48
N MET A 45 -8.04 15.37 -4.20
CA MET A 45 -6.89 16.08 -4.76
C MET A 45 -6.80 15.89 -6.27
N LEU A 46 -6.88 14.64 -6.75
CA LEU A 46 -6.86 14.32 -8.19
C LEU A 46 -8.00 15.00 -8.94
N ASP A 47 -9.19 15.04 -8.34
CA ASP A 47 -10.36 15.71 -8.91
C ASP A 47 -10.18 17.23 -9.03
N ARG A 48 -9.56 17.87 -8.00
CA ARG A 48 -9.25 19.32 -8.07
C ARG A 48 -8.21 19.61 -9.15
N LEU A 49 -7.14 18.82 -9.21
CA LEU A 49 -6.11 18.96 -10.26
C LEU A 49 -6.72 18.78 -11.67
N ALA A 50 -7.64 17.82 -11.82
CA ALA A 50 -8.34 17.59 -13.08
C ALA A 50 -9.26 18.74 -13.45
N ALA A 51 -10.04 19.27 -12.50
CA ALA A 51 -10.93 20.41 -12.70
C ALA A 51 -10.16 21.69 -13.07
N ASP A 52 -8.98 21.88 -12.47
CA ASP A 52 -8.09 23.01 -12.77
C ASP A 52 -7.21 22.78 -14.02
N GLN A 53 -7.41 21.65 -14.72
CA GLN A 53 -6.66 21.27 -15.95
C GLN A 53 -5.13 21.23 -15.76
N VAL A 54 -4.66 20.94 -14.55
CA VAL A 54 -3.24 20.77 -14.26
C VAL A 54 -2.70 19.57 -15.03
N GLN A 55 -1.57 19.76 -15.72
CA GLN A 55 -0.89 18.69 -16.47
C GLN A 55 0.10 17.99 -15.55
N TYR A 56 -0.17 16.73 -15.22
CA TYR A 56 0.71 15.91 -14.37
C TYR A 56 0.57 14.43 -14.71
N ARG A 57 1.56 13.67 -14.24
CA ARG A 57 1.51 12.20 -14.17
C ARG A 57 1.85 11.76 -12.77
N LEU A 58 1.10 10.78 -12.28
CA LEU A 58 1.27 10.13 -10.97
C LEU A 58 1.09 8.62 -11.19
N SER A 59 1.76 7.79 -10.41
CA SER A 59 1.56 6.34 -10.42
C SER A 59 1.00 5.88 -9.08
N LEU A 60 0.08 4.90 -9.09
CA LEU A 60 -0.52 4.31 -7.90
C LEU A 60 -0.56 2.79 -8.02
N SER A 61 0.09 2.10 -7.11
CA SER A 61 -0.05 0.68 -6.92
C SER A 61 -1.20 0.39 -5.96
N LEU A 62 -2.12 -0.49 -6.35
CA LEU A 62 -3.22 -0.98 -5.54
C LEU A 62 -3.00 -2.46 -5.24
N SER A 63 -2.84 -2.83 -3.97
CA SER A 63 -2.67 -4.24 -3.62
C SER A 63 -3.97 -5.02 -3.81
N PRO A 64 -3.89 -6.31 -4.22
CA PRO A 64 -5.07 -7.13 -4.43
C PRO A 64 -5.91 -7.34 -3.17
N THR A 65 -5.27 -7.36 -1.99
CA THR A 65 -5.96 -7.38 -0.70
C THR A 65 -6.80 -6.13 -0.49
N LEU A 66 -6.23 -4.96 -0.74
CA LEU A 66 -6.94 -3.68 -0.67
C LEU A 66 -8.08 -3.61 -1.70
N ILE A 67 -7.81 -3.99 -2.96
CA ILE A 67 -8.84 -4.05 -4.02
C ILE A 67 -10.03 -4.89 -3.56
N SER A 68 -9.77 -6.09 -3.02
CA SER A 68 -10.82 -7.01 -2.57
C SER A 68 -11.62 -6.43 -1.40
N MET A 69 -10.96 -5.77 -0.44
CA MET A 69 -11.63 -5.14 0.70
C MET A 69 -12.45 -3.91 0.31
N LEU A 70 -12.00 -3.11 -0.65
CA LEU A 70 -12.75 -1.95 -1.16
C LEU A 70 -14.01 -2.33 -1.95
N GLN A 71 -14.12 -3.58 -2.38
CA GLN A 71 -15.29 -4.14 -3.10
C GLN A 71 -16.15 -5.06 -2.23
N ASP A 72 -15.81 -5.21 -0.94
CA ASP A 72 -16.53 -6.10 -0.04
C ASP A 72 -17.74 -5.41 0.61
N ASP A 73 -18.95 -5.95 0.38
CA ASP A 73 -20.21 -5.38 0.86
C ASP A 73 -20.27 -5.26 2.38
N LEU A 74 -19.72 -6.25 3.12
CA LEU A 74 -19.69 -6.23 4.58
C LEU A 74 -18.81 -5.08 5.11
N LEU A 75 -17.63 -4.91 4.53
CA LEU A 75 -16.71 -3.84 4.91
C LEU A 75 -17.26 -2.47 4.50
N HIS A 76 -17.94 -2.37 3.37
CA HIS A 76 -18.67 -1.18 2.96
C HIS A 76 -19.73 -0.75 3.99
N GLU A 77 -20.61 -1.68 4.40
CA GLU A 77 -21.63 -1.42 5.42
C GLU A 77 -21.01 -0.98 6.75
N ARG A 78 -19.97 -1.69 7.19
CA ARG A 78 -19.24 -1.40 8.44
C ARG A 78 -18.54 -0.05 8.40
N TYR A 79 -17.97 0.32 7.26
CA TYR A 79 -17.34 1.63 7.06
C TYR A 79 -18.35 2.76 7.19
N LEU A 80 -19.51 2.63 6.56
CA LEU A 80 -20.58 3.63 6.70
C LEU A 80 -21.04 3.80 8.15
N ALA A 81 -21.22 2.69 8.87
CA ALA A 81 -21.57 2.72 10.28
C ALA A 81 -20.45 3.34 11.14
N HIS A 82 -19.18 3.04 10.83
CA HIS A 82 -18.03 3.67 11.49
C HIS A 82 -18.02 5.19 11.28
N LEU A 83 -18.16 5.66 10.05
CA LEU A 83 -18.14 7.07 9.71
C LEU A 83 -19.32 7.84 10.34
N GLN A 84 -20.49 7.21 10.42
CA GLN A 84 -21.63 7.80 11.14
C GLN A 84 -21.34 8.01 12.64
N ARG A 85 -20.66 7.05 13.30
CA ARG A 85 -20.21 7.20 14.70
C ARG A 85 -19.22 8.36 14.85
N LEU A 86 -18.27 8.51 13.92
CA LEU A 86 -17.32 9.65 13.93
C LEU A 86 -18.04 11.00 13.75
N ILE A 87 -19.06 11.06 12.90
CA ILE A 87 -19.90 12.26 12.73
C ILE A 87 -20.64 12.60 14.02
N GLN A 88 -21.21 11.61 14.72
CA GLN A 88 -21.88 11.80 16.00
C GLN A 88 -20.89 12.27 17.08
N LEU A 89 -19.72 11.62 17.18
CA LEU A 89 -18.66 12.02 18.11
C LEU A 89 -18.19 13.45 17.85
N SER A 90 -17.94 13.80 16.57
CA SER A 90 -17.52 15.15 16.20
C SER A 90 -18.58 16.22 16.53
N ALA A 91 -19.87 15.89 16.41
CA ALA A 91 -20.96 16.79 16.83
C ALA A 91 -20.97 17.00 18.35
N LYS A 92 -20.72 15.93 19.12
CA LYS A 92 -20.58 15.99 20.58
C LYS A 92 -19.36 16.82 20.99
N GLU A 93 -18.25 16.69 20.26
CA GLU A 93 -17.04 17.50 20.45
C GLU A 93 -17.26 19.00 20.18
N VAL A 94 -18.03 19.34 19.14
CA VAL A 94 -18.41 20.74 18.89
C VAL A 94 -19.18 21.34 20.09
N GLN A 95 -20.05 20.56 20.75
CA GLN A 95 -20.74 20.99 21.94
C GLN A 95 -19.83 21.09 23.17
N ARG A 96 -18.99 20.06 23.41
CA ARG A 96 -18.06 20.00 24.56
C ARG A 96 -17.10 21.18 24.54
N THR A 97 -16.56 21.51 23.37
CA THR A 97 -15.51 22.53 23.21
C THR A 97 -16.03 23.95 23.04
N ARG A 98 -17.35 24.19 23.06
CA ARG A 98 -17.98 25.48 22.71
C ARG A 98 -17.40 26.70 23.43
N ARG A 99 -16.86 26.52 24.64
CA ARG A 99 -16.24 27.58 25.46
C ARG A 99 -14.71 27.68 25.27
N GLN A 100 -14.11 26.77 24.50
CA GLN A 100 -12.68 26.69 24.25
C GLN A 100 -12.44 26.98 22.76
N ARG A 101 -12.23 28.25 22.41
CA ARG A 101 -12.27 28.77 21.03
C ARG A 101 -11.43 27.94 20.04
N GLU A 102 -10.19 27.60 20.39
CA GLU A 102 -9.28 26.89 19.49
C GLU A 102 -9.73 25.44 19.28
N TYR A 103 -10.04 24.71 20.36
CA TYR A 103 -10.59 23.35 20.27
C TYR A 103 -11.93 23.33 19.53
N HIS A 104 -12.78 24.34 19.74
CA HIS A 104 -14.06 24.45 19.05
C HIS A 104 -13.89 24.62 17.53
N CYS A 105 -12.90 25.41 17.09
CA CYS A 105 -12.58 25.55 15.67
C CYS A 105 -12.14 24.20 15.06
N LEU A 106 -11.31 23.44 15.76
CA LEU A 106 -10.86 22.12 15.32
C LEU A 106 -11.99 21.09 15.35
N ALA A 107 -12.82 21.06 16.38
CA ALA A 107 -13.99 20.18 16.43
C ALA A 107 -14.93 20.40 15.23
N ARG A 108 -15.16 21.68 14.85
CA ARG A 108 -15.93 22.03 13.64
C ARG A 108 -15.21 21.62 12.34
N LEU A 109 -13.88 21.66 12.31
CA LEU A 109 -13.10 21.18 11.18
C LEU A 109 -13.33 19.68 11.00
N TYR A 110 -13.17 18.86 12.05
CA TYR A 110 -13.39 17.41 11.99
C TYR A 110 -14.83 17.05 11.65
N GLN A 111 -15.81 17.76 12.21
CA GLN A 111 -17.22 17.55 11.85
C GLN A 111 -17.47 17.77 10.36
N ARG A 112 -16.90 18.83 9.78
CA ARG A 112 -16.98 19.08 8.33
C ARG A 112 -16.24 18.02 7.53
N PHE A 113 -15.06 17.64 8.00
CA PHE A 113 -14.23 16.61 7.35
C PHE A 113 -15.00 15.29 7.23
N PHE A 114 -15.51 14.73 8.33
CA PHE A 114 -16.25 13.48 8.30
C PHE A 114 -17.56 13.56 7.49
N ARG A 115 -18.30 14.66 7.58
CA ARG A 115 -19.50 14.85 6.75
C ARG A 115 -19.18 14.95 5.27
N SER A 116 -18.12 15.66 4.90
CA SER A 116 -17.66 15.75 3.52
C SER A 116 -17.16 14.38 3.02
N THR A 117 -16.46 13.61 3.86
CA THR A 117 -16.03 12.26 3.55
C THR A 117 -17.21 11.34 3.28
N LEU A 118 -18.24 11.37 4.12
CA LEU A 118 -19.47 10.60 3.92
C LEU A 118 -20.17 10.98 2.61
N HIS A 119 -20.34 12.28 2.35
CA HIS A 119 -20.92 12.77 1.10
C HIS A 119 -20.12 12.33 -0.13
N ASN A 120 -18.79 12.49 -0.10
CA ASN A 120 -17.93 12.08 -1.20
C ASN A 120 -18.01 10.56 -1.42
N TYR A 121 -17.98 9.77 -0.35
CA TYR A 121 -18.06 8.33 -0.45
C TYR A 121 -19.40 7.86 -1.04
N GLN A 122 -20.52 8.35 -0.52
CA GLN A 122 -21.87 7.91 -0.94
C GLN A 122 -22.33 8.52 -2.25
N GLU A 123 -22.20 9.85 -2.41
CA GLU A 123 -22.82 10.58 -3.51
C GLU A 123 -21.86 10.75 -4.70
N ARG A 124 -20.59 11.11 -4.42
CA ARG A 124 -19.62 11.40 -5.47
C ARG A 124 -19.02 10.14 -6.06
N TYR A 125 -18.52 9.26 -5.21
CA TYR A 125 -17.86 8.01 -5.61
C TYR A 125 -18.78 6.80 -5.56
N ARG A 126 -19.99 6.93 -5.02
CA ARG A 126 -21.02 5.87 -4.94
C ARG A 126 -20.53 4.58 -4.31
N GLY A 127 -19.63 4.69 -3.32
CA GLY A 127 -19.00 3.55 -2.67
C GLY A 127 -17.89 2.86 -3.47
N ASP A 128 -17.69 3.23 -4.74
CA ASP A 128 -16.71 2.59 -5.63
C ASP A 128 -15.49 3.49 -5.86
N LEU A 129 -14.52 3.39 -4.93
CA LEU A 129 -13.27 4.14 -5.03
C LEU A 129 -12.36 3.61 -6.16
N LEU A 130 -12.47 2.32 -6.50
CA LEU A 130 -11.69 1.75 -7.61
C LEU A 130 -12.11 2.33 -8.95
N ALA A 131 -13.41 2.48 -9.19
CA ALA A 131 -13.92 3.16 -10.38
C ALA A 131 -13.44 4.62 -10.44
N ALA A 132 -13.38 5.32 -9.31
CA ALA A 132 -12.88 6.69 -9.25
C ALA A 132 -11.39 6.76 -9.64
N PHE A 133 -10.52 5.91 -9.08
CA PHE A 133 -9.12 5.82 -9.49
C PHE A 133 -8.96 5.44 -10.97
N LYS A 134 -9.78 4.49 -11.45
CA LYS A 134 -9.79 4.07 -12.86
C LYS A 134 -10.12 5.23 -13.82
N GLN A 135 -11.02 6.14 -13.45
CA GLN A 135 -11.32 7.34 -14.26
C GLN A 135 -10.09 8.23 -14.43
N HIS A 136 -9.29 8.43 -13.38
CA HIS A 136 -8.03 9.17 -13.48
C HIS A 136 -6.98 8.44 -14.33
N HIS A 137 -6.97 7.09 -14.30
CA HIS A 137 -6.13 6.30 -15.21
C HIS A 137 -6.54 6.49 -16.67
N LEU A 138 -7.83 6.33 -16.97
CA LEU A 138 -8.35 6.48 -18.34
C LEU A 138 -8.17 7.90 -18.89
N SER A 139 -8.13 8.92 -18.02
CA SER A 139 -7.84 10.30 -18.41
C SER A 139 -6.35 10.57 -18.67
N GLY A 140 -5.48 9.57 -18.48
CA GLY A 140 -4.05 9.69 -18.70
C GLY A 140 -3.30 10.49 -17.62
N ARG A 141 -3.89 10.73 -16.43
CA ARG A 141 -3.26 11.45 -15.32
C ARG A 141 -2.63 10.54 -14.29
N LEU A 142 -3.19 9.34 -14.13
CA LEU A 142 -2.76 8.35 -13.16
C LEU A 142 -2.39 7.05 -13.88
N GLU A 143 -1.22 6.48 -13.61
CA GLU A 143 -0.92 5.11 -13.99
C GLU A 143 -1.26 4.18 -12.84
N LEU A 144 -2.17 3.20 -13.07
CA LEU A 144 -2.49 2.18 -12.09
C LEU A 144 -1.65 0.93 -12.30
N MET A 145 -1.13 0.38 -11.23
CA MET A 145 -0.37 -0.87 -11.19
C MET A 145 -0.78 -1.72 -9.99
N THR A 146 -0.20 -2.91 -9.86
CA THR A 146 -0.50 -3.84 -8.76
C THR A 146 0.77 -4.39 -8.11
N THR A 147 0.59 -5.31 -7.17
CA THR A 147 1.61 -6.03 -6.42
C THR A 147 1.25 -7.52 -6.31
N ALA A 148 2.03 -8.30 -5.56
CA ALA A 148 1.74 -9.71 -5.28
C ALA A 148 0.40 -9.89 -4.55
N ALA A 149 -0.25 -11.03 -4.72
CA ALA A 149 -1.61 -11.35 -4.28
C ALA A 149 -1.92 -10.91 -2.85
N THR A 150 -1.09 -11.31 -1.90
CA THR A 150 -1.21 -10.95 -0.48
C THR A 150 0.01 -10.21 0.03
N HIS A 151 0.72 -9.51 -0.86
CA HIS A 151 1.95 -8.81 -0.53
C HIS A 151 3.03 -9.74 0.08
N GLY A 152 3.12 -10.99 -0.41
CA GLY A 152 4.10 -11.96 0.11
C GLY A 152 5.53 -11.51 -0.15
N PHE A 153 6.44 -11.66 0.84
CA PHE A 153 7.84 -11.29 0.71
C PHE A 153 8.57 -12.29 -0.21
N LEU A 154 8.59 -11.98 -1.51
CA LEU A 154 8.99 -12.92 -2.58
C LEU A 154 10.38 -13.58 -2.40
N PRO A 155 11.43 -12.87 -1.93
CA PRO A 155 12.74 -13.51 -1.73
C PRO A 155 12.70 -14.68 -0.75
N LEU A 156 11.93 -14.58 0.33
CA LEU A 156 11.80 -15.63 1.33
C LEU A 156 10.79 -16.73 0.93
N LEU A 157 10.02 -16.52 -0.13
CA LEU A 157 9.14 -17.54 -0.73
C LEU A 157 9.85 -18.32 -1.87
N ASN A 158 11.02 -17.90 -2.31
CA ASN A 158 11.70 -18.46 -3.47
C ASN A 158 12.19 -19.91 -3.28
N SER A 159 12.14 -20.46 -2.07
CA SER A 159 12.32 -21.91 -1.84
C SER A 159 11.24 -22.75 -2.54
N SER A 160 10.11 -22.13 -2.95
CA SER A 160 9.04 -22.72 -3.76
C SER A 160 8.72 -21.77 -4.93
N PRO A 161 9.27 -22.01 -6.15
CA PRO A 161 8.95 -21.19 -7.32
C PRO A 161 7.44 -21.09 -7.60
N ALA A 162 6.68 -22.15 -7.31
CA ALA A 162 5.22 -22.15 -7.39
C ALA A 162 4.57 -21.07 -6.51
N ALA A 163 5.08 -20.86 -5.29
CA ALA A 163 4.58 -19.82 -4.40
C ALA A 163 4.80 -18.41 -4.98
N VAL A 164 6.00 -18.16 -5.52
CA VAL A 164 6.34 -16.87 -6.15
C VAL A 164 5.45 -16.61 -7.35
N ARG A 165 5.31 -17.59 -8.28
CA ARG A 165 4.44 -17.47 -9.45
C ARG A 165 2.99 -17.21 -9.08
N THR A 166 2.47 -17.97 -8.13
CA THR A 166 1.06 -17.83 -7.70
C THR A 166 0.82 -16.47 -7.04
N GLN A 167 1.74 -15.96 -6.22
CA GLN A 167 1.65 -14.62 -5.66
C GLN A 167 1.59 -13.54 -6.76
N ILE A 168 2.43 -13.63 -7.78
CA ILE A 168 2.48 -12.66 -8.86
C ILE A 168 1.25 -12.78 -9.76
N GLN A 169 0.94 -13.98 -10.25
CA GLN A 169 -0.15 -14.19 -11.21
C GLN A 169 -1.51 -13.86 -10.59
N THR A 170 -1.79 -14.36 -9.37
CA THR A 170 -3.04 -14.06 -8.66
C THR A 170 -3.21 -12.55 -8.41
N GLY A 171 -2.10 -11.84 -8.12
CA GLY A 171 -2.12 -10.40 -7.96
C GLY A 171 -2.55 -9.68 -9.24
N ILE A 172 -1.96 -10.05 -10.36
CA ILE A 172 -2.26 -9.50 -11.69
C ILE A 172 -3.70 -9.84 -12.12
N ASP A 173 -4.14 -11.07 -11.89
CA ASP A 173 -5.48 -11.51 -12.28
C ASP A 173 -6.57 -10.82 -11.45
N CYS A 174 -6.34 -10.64 -10.15
CA CYS A 174 -7.23 -9.86 -9.29
C CYS A 174 -7.34 -8.41 -9.79
N PHE A 175 -6.23 -7.78 -10.11
CA PHE A 175 -6.21 -6.42 -10.64
C PHE A 175 -6.95 -6.31 -11.98
N LYS A 176 -6.68 -7.23 -12.92
CA LYS A 176 -7.38 -7.29 -14.22
C LYS A 176 -8.89 -7.52 -14.04
N GLN A 177 -9.27 -8.41 -13.13
CA GLN A 177 -10.67 -8.73 -12.87
C GLN A 177 -11.47 -7.50 -12.41
N HIS A 178 -10.93 -6.73 -11.45
CA HIS A 178 -11.64 -5.60 -10.85
C HIS A 178 -11.54 -4.31 -11.69
N LEU A 179 -10.40 -4.07 -12.30
CA LEU A 179 -10.16 -2.83 -13.03
C LEU A 179 -10.30 -2.96 -14.56
N GLY A 180 -10.25 -4.18 -15.12
CA GLY A 180 -10.29 -4.39 -16.57
C GLY A 180 -9.07 -3.80 -17.29
N ILE A 181 -7.95 -3.64 -16.60
CA ILE A 181 -6.70 -3.05 -17.09
C ILE A 181 -5.59 -4.09 -16.89
N ALA A 182 -4.69 -4.24 -17.86
CA ALA A 182 -3.45 -4.98 -17.68
C ALA A 182 -2.40 -4.04 -17.03
N PRO A 183 -1.84 -4.37 -15.86
CA PRO A 183 -0.82 -3.52 -15.25
C PRO A 183 0.49 -3.64 -16.03
N ALA A 184 1.09 -2.51 -16.42
CA ALA A 184 2.43 -2.50 -17.00
C ALA A 184 3.51 -2.57 -15.93
N GLY A 185 3.31 -1.89 -14.81
CA GLY A 185 4.20 -1.87 -13.67
C GLY A 185 3.78 -2.83 -12.56
N PHE A 186 4.76 -3.28 -11.79
CA PHE A 186 4.56 -4.15 -10.64
C PHE A 186 5.33 -3.61 -9.43
N TRP A 187 4.64 -3.43 -8.34
CA TRP A 187 5.28 -3.12 -7.07
C TRP A 187 5.75 -4.42 -6.43
N LEU A 188 7.06 -4.62 -6.34
CA LEU A 188 7.59 -5.72 -5.56
C LEU A 188 7.27 -5.48 -4.08
N PRO A 189 6.64 -6.43 -3.37
CA PRO A 189 6.46 -6.30 -1.93
C PRO A 189 7.78 -5.91 -1.27
N GLU A 190 7.78 -4.77 -0.54
CA GLU A 190 8.95 -4.22 0.16
C GLU A 190 10.13 -3.83 -0.76
N CYS A 191 9.86 -3.54 -2.04
CA CYS A 191 10.89 -3.40 -3.08
C CYS A 191 11.89 -4.56 -3.08
N ALA A 192 11.46 -5.74 -2.62
CA ALA A 192 12.32 -6.89 -2.40
C ALA A 192 12.53 -7.69 -3.70
N TYR A 193 13.77 -7.70 -4.14
CA TYR A 193 14.20 -8.34 -5.38
C TYR A 193 15.27 -9.41 -5.13
N PHE A 194 15.25 -10.44 -5.93
CA PHE A 194 16.34 -11.43 -6.08
C PHE A 194 16.53 -11.75 -7.57
N PRO A 195 17.77 -12.01 -8.04
CA PRO A 195 18.05 -12.35 -9.44
C PRO A 195 17.26 -13.57 -9.91
N GLY A 196 16.62 -13.45 -11.07
CA GLY A 196 15.73 -14.46 -11.65
C GLY A 196 14.23 -14.15 -11.48
N LEU A 197 13.86 -13.24 -10.57
CA LEU A 197 12.48 -12.82 -10.37
C LEU A 197 11.91 -12.11 -11.62
N GLU A 198 12.75 -11.39 -12.35
CA GLU A 198 12.41 -10.71 -13.60
C GLU A 198 11.89 -11.65 -14.69
N GLN A 199 12.24 -12.91 -14.66
CA GLN A 199 11.73 -13.91 -15.61
C GLN A 199 10.25 -14.21 -15.32
N VAL A 200 9.92 -14.41 -14.05
CA VAL A 200 8.53 -14.63 -13.63
C VAL A 200 7.67 -13.40 -13.92
N LEU A 201 8.21 -12.19 -13.72
CA LEU A 201 7.53 -10.94 -14.05
C LEU A 201 7.28 -10.80 -15.56
N GLN A 202 8.27 -11.15 -16.39
CA GLN A 202 8.13 -11.15 -17.86
C GLN A 202 7.02 -12.12 -18.32
N GLU A 203 7.03 -13.34 -17.80
CA GLU A 203 6.00 -14.36 -18.11
C GLU A 203 4.59 -13.88 -17.74
N ALA A 204 4.49 -13.09 -16.67
CA ALA A 204 3.25 -12.48 -16.21
C ALA A 204 2.83 -11.21 -17.00
N GLY A 205 3.67 -10.75 -17.94
CA GLY A 205 3.42 -9.59 -18.79
C GLY A 205 3.75 -8.25 -18.16
N VAL A 206 4.58 -8.23 -17.13
CA VAL A 206 5.06 -7.01 -16.46
C VAL A 206 6.18 -6.38 -17.28
N ALA A 207 6.11 -5.07 -17.50
CA ALA A 207 7.13 -4.32 -18.22
C ALA A 207 8.20 -3.71 -17.31
N TYR A 208 7.85 -3.39 -16.06
CA TYR A 208 8.80 -2.79 -15.11
C TYR A 208 8.41 -3.01 -13.65
N PHE A 209 9.39 -2.86 -12.76
CA PHE A 209 9.23 -2.94 -11.31
C PHE A 209 10.16 -1.96 -10.58
N PHE A 210 9.99 -1.86 -9.25
CA PHE A 210 10.79 -0.96 -8.40
C PHE A 210 11.68 -1.74 -7.45
N VAL A 211 12.88 -1.18 -7.23
CA VAL A 211 13.89 -1.68 -6.28
C VAL A 211 14.50 -0.53 -5.47
N ASP A 212 15.26 -0.84 -4.44
CA ASP A 212 16.06 0.15 -3.74
C ASP A 212 17.31 0.55 -4.54
N SER A 213 17.86 1.71 -4.24
CA SER A 213 19.01 2.32 -4.94
C SER A 213 20.23 1.40 -5.07
N HIS A 214 20.56 0.69 -3.99
CA HIS A 214 21.73 -0.20 -3.97
C HIS A 214 21.58 -1.42 -4.88
N SER A 215 20.36 -1.79 -5.25
CA SER A 215 20.09 -2.86 -6.23
C SER A 215 20.68 -2.53 -7.61
N LEU A 216 20.49 -1.30 -8.08
CA LEU A 216 21.06 -0.84 -9.33
C LEU A 216 22.56 -0.54 -9.19
N ILE A 217 22.97 0.13 -8.12
CA ILE A 217 24.38 0.49 -7.89
C ILE A 217 25.28 -0.75 -7.89
N ASN A 218 24.80 -1.86 -7.33
CA ASN A 218 25.50 -3.14 -7.24
C ASN A 218 25.08 -4.15 -8.33
N ALA A 219 24.49 -3.68 -9.43
CA ALA A 219 24.09 -4.55 -10.55
C ALA A 219 25.29 -5.26 -11.17
N SER A 220 25.03 -6.30 -11.98
CA SER A 220 26.04 -7.11 -12.66
C SER A 220 27.01 -6.29 -13.52
N GLN A 221 26.59 -5.10 -13.96
CA GLN A 221 27.42 -4.06 -14.56
C GLN A 221 27.08 -2.71 -13.92
N PRO A 222 28.07 -1.86 -13.60
CA PRO A 222 27.81 -0.56 -13.02
C PRO A 222 26.87 0.28 -13.90
N PRO A 223 25.81 0.86 -13.32
CA PRO A 223 24.87 1.67 -14.08
C PRO A 223 25.54 2.96 -14.56
N ARG A 224 25.43 3.28 -15.85
CA ARG A 224 26.05 4.47 -16.47
C ARG A 224 25.50 5.78 -15.93
N GLN A 225 24.24 5.76 -15.47
CA GLN A 225 23.52 6.93 -14.95
C GLN A 225 23.10 6.75 -13.48
N GLY A 226 23.82 5.91 -12.73
CA GLY A 226 23.49 5.62 -11.34
C GLY A 226 22.05 5.12 -11.19
N VAL A 227 21.28 5.73 -10.31
CA VAL A 227 19.87 5.41 -10.05
C VAL A 227 18.89 6.20 -10.93
N TYR A 228 19.39 7.06 -11.81
CA TYR A 228 18.61 8.05 -12.57
C TYR A 228 18.22 7.60 -13.98
N ALA A 229 18.35 6.32 -14.26
CA ALA A 229 17.80 5.63 -15.42
C ALA A 229 17.51 4.19 -15.05
N PRO A 230 16.48 3.55 -15.66
CA PRO A 230 16.22 2.13 -15.43
C PRO A 230 17.31 1.24 -16.02
N LEU A 231 17.39 0.00 -15.51
CA LEU A 231 18.14 -1.09 -16.14
C LEU A 231 17.17 -2.08 -16.79
N ASP A 232 17.46 -2.52 -18.03
CA ASP A 232 16.85 -3.71 -18.61
C ASP A 232 17.49 -4.95 -17.98
N CYS A 233 16.71 -5.83 -17.41
CA CYS A 233 17.18 -7.06 -16.78
C CYS A 233 17.70 -8.12 -17.78
N GLY A 234 17.73 -7.80 -19.08
CA GLY A 234 18.17 -8.69 -20.15
C GLY A 234 17.04 -9.47 -20.81
N ASN A 235 15.81 -9.26 -20.37
CA ASN A 235 14.61 -9.92 -20.89
C ASN A 235 13.50 -8.93 -21.27
N GLY A 236 13.82 -7.62 -21.32
CA GLY A 236 12.86 -6.57 -21.65
C GLY A 236 12.03 -6.06 -20.45
N VAL A 237 12.28 -6.57 -19.24
CA VAL A 237 11.70 -6.02 -18.01
C VAL A 237 12.65 -5.00 -17.40
N ALA A 238 12.15 -3.81 -17.11
CA ALA A 238 12.95 -2.70 -16.60
C ALA A 238 12.89 -2.60 -15.08
N ALA A 239 14.04 -2.44 -14.42
CA ALA A 239 14.13 -2.15 -12.99
C ALA A 239 14.38 -0.65 -12.78
N PHE A 240 13.49 0.01 -12.02
CA PHE A 240 13.63 1.40 -11.58
C PHE A 240 14.06 1.47 -10.13
N ALA A 241 15.04 2.30 -9.82
CA ALA A 241 15.50 2.46 -8.43
C ALA A 241 14.88 3.67 -7.76
N ARG A 242 14.63 3.51 -6.48
CA ARG A 242 14.25 4.60 -5.57
C ARG A 242 15.37 5.65 -5.47
N ASP A 243 15.02 6.92 -5.68
CA ASP A 243 15.96 8.02 -5.43
C ASP A 243 16.14 8.23 -3.91
N PRO A 244 17.38 8.15 -3.39
CA PRO A 244 17.62 8.26 -1.95
C PRO A 244 17.27 9.64 -1.37
N GLU A 245 17.52 10.70 -2.13
CA GLU A 245 17.34 12.07 -1.65
C GLU A 245 15.88 12.43 -1.47
N SER A 246 15.04 12.17 -2.47
CA SER A 246 13.59 12.38 -2.37
C SER A 246 12.95 11.50 -1.32
N SER A 247 13.44 10.26 -1.17
CA SER A 247 12.99 9.35 -0.13
C SER A 247 13.29 9.86 1.27
N GLN A 248 14.52 10.33 1.52
CA GLN A 248 14.91 10.85 2.82
C GLN A 248 14.09 12.08 3.22
N GLN A 249 13.78 12.97 2.27
CA GLN A 249 12.99 14.18 2.53
C GLN A 249 11.55 13.91 2.98
N VAL A 250 10.98 12.77 2.60
CA VAL A 250 9.58 12.41 2.92
C VAL A 250 9.51 11.34 4.00
N TRP A 251 10.38 10.32 3.96
CA TRP A 251 10.32 9.19 4.89
C TRP A 251 11.09 9.34 6.20
N SER A 252 12.15 10.17 6.21
CA SER A 252 12.99 10.24 7.41
C SER A 252 12.21 10.79 8.60
N SER A 253 12.13 10.01 9.67
CA SER A 253 11.54 10.45 10.94
C SER A 253 12.31 11.59 11.62
N LYS A 254 13.58 11.81 11.22
CA LYS A 254 14.46 12.85 11.80
C LYS A 254 14.55 14.10 10.95
N GLN A 255 14.48 13.97 9.63
CA GLN A 255 14.73 15.04 8.66
C GLN A 255 13.64 15.19 7.62
N GLY A 256 12.67 14.27 7.59
CA GLY A 256 11.56 14.30 6.64
C GLY A 256 10.54 15.39 6.96
N TYR A 257 9.91 15.92 5.94
CA TYR A 257 8.85 16.92 6.08
C TYR A 257 7.74 16.53 7.07
N PRO A 258 7.24 15.27 7.10
CA PRO A 258 6.14 14.87 7.99
C PRO A 258 6.40 15.06 9.48
N GLY A 259 7.67 15.15 9.88
CA GLY A 259 8.07 15.41 11.28
C GLY A 259 8.07 16.89 11.70
N ASP A 260 7.68 17.82 10.83
CA ASP A 260 7.67 19.25 11.16
C ASP A 260 6.70 19.58 12.30
N PHE A 261 7.15 20.47 13.20
CA PHE A 261 6.45 20.82 14.44
C PHE A 261 5.10 21.51 14.24
N ASP A 262 4.82 22.03 13.06
CA ASP A 262 3.55 22.66 12.72
C ASP A 262 2.48 21.67 12.27
N TYR A 263 2.85 20.44 11.92
CA TYR A 263 1.92 19.42 11.43
C TYR A 263 1.12 18.76 12.53
N ARG A 264 -0.01 18.14 12.15
CA ARG A 264 -0.89 17.41 13.06
C ARG A 264 -0.14 16.25 13.72
N GLU A 265 -0.21 16.18 15.05
CA GLU A 265 0.32 15.06 15.82
C GLU A 265 -0.46 13.78 15.50
N TYR A 266 0.24 12.71 15.20
CA TYR A 266 -0.37 11.43 14.89
C TYR A 266 -0.84 10.67 16.14
N TYR A 267 -0.01 10.66 17.20
CA TYR A 267 -0.23 9.83 18.39
C TYR A 267 -1.20 10.40 19.42
N ARG A 268 -1.55 11.70 19.33
CA ARG A 268 -2.47 12.36 20.26
C ARG A 268 -3.88 12.42 19.65
N ASP A 269 -4.74 11.51 20.11
CA ASP A 269 -6.13 11.34 19.68
C ASP A 269 -7.07 11.40 20.87
N ILE A 270 -8.26 11.98 20.72
CA ILE A 270 -9.25 12.06 21.79
C ILE A 270 -9.71 10.69 22.28
N GLY A 271 -9.56 9.63 21.49
CA GLY A 271 -9.80 8.25 21.89
C GLY A 271 -8.94 7.81 23.07
N PHE A 272 -7.77 8.44 23.24
CA PHE A 272 -6.83 8.18 24.33
C PHE A 272 -6.80 9.33 25.34
N ASP A 273 -7.02 10.58 24.91
CA ASP A 273 -6.90 11.77 25.75
C ASP A 273 -8.14 12.05 26.61
N LEU A 274 -9.34 11.58 26.22
CA LEU A 274 -10.59 11.83 26.95
C LEU A 274 -11.00 10.64 27.83
N GLU A 275 -11.92 10.91 28.78
CA GLU A 275 -12.47 9.88 29.66
C GLU A 275 -13.13 8.75 28.86
N LEU A 276 -12.92 7.52 29.33
CA LEU A 276 -13.39 6.32 28.63
C LEU A 276 -14.91 6.31 28.44
N ASP A 277 -15.67 6.65 29.48
CA ASP A 277 -17.16 6.70 29.42
C ASP A 277 -17.67 7.68 28.36
N TYR A 278 -16.89 8.71 28.07
CA TYR A 278 -17.23 9.68 27.02
C TYR A 278 -17.04 9.10 25.63
N ILE A 279 -15.99 8.29 25.44
CA ILE A 279 -15.55 7.74 24.14
C ILE A 279 -16.17 6.37 23.86
N ALA A 280 -16.47 5.58 24.89
CA ALA A 280 -16.92 4.18 24.77
C ALA A 280 -18.06 3.94 23.74
N PRO A 281 -19.08 4.81 23.58
CA PRO A 281 -20.12 4.61 22.57
C PRO A 281 -19.63 4.63 21.11
N TYR A 282 -18.43 5.17 20.86
CA TYR A 282 -17.88 5.45 19.53
C TYR A 282 -16.70 4.55 19.17
N ILE A 283 -16.12 3.86 20.15
CA ILE A 283 -15.05 2.89 20.00
C ILE A 283 -15.57 1.45 20.04
N LEU A 284 -14.68 0.48 20.05
CA LEU A 284 -15.05 -0.94 20.10
C LEU A 284 -15.67 -1.35 21.45
N GLU A 285 -16.50 -2.39 21.39
CA GLU A 285 -16.99 -3.07 22.58
C GLU A 285 -15.83 -3.63 23.41
N GLY A 286 -16.02 -3.73 24.74
CA GLY A 286 -14.96 -4.14 25.66
C GLY A 286 -14.07 -3.01 26.13
N ASN A 287 -14.41 -1.74 25.83
CA ASN A 287 -13.67 -0.54 26.26
C ASN A 287 -12.21 -0.49 25.76
N ILE A 288 -11.95 -1.09 24.61
CA ILE A 288 -10.64 -1.02 23.97
C ILE A 288 -10.49 0.37 23.33
N ARG A 289 -9.53 1.16 23.84
CA ARG A 289 -9.25 2.47 23.26
C ARG A 289 -8.71 2.34 21.84
N SER A 290 -9.20 3.20 20.96
CA SER A 290 -8.77 3.26 19.55
C SER A 290 -8.71 4.70 19.07
N ASN A 291 -8.02 4.92 17.97
CA ASN A 291 -8.05 6.20 17.28
C ASN A 291 -9.47 6.52 16.80
N THR A 292 -9.82 7.79 16.92
CA THR A 292 -11.07 8.36 16.40
C THR A 292 -10.84 9.26 15.20
N GLY A 293 -9.58 9.55 14.87
CA GLY A 293 -9.19 10.52 13.86
C GLY A 293 -9.36 11.98 14.30
N ILE A 294 -9.91 12.25 15.50
CA ILE A 294 -10.04 13.61 16.06
C ILE A 294 -8.79 13.93 16.90
N LYS A 295 -7.92 14.75 16.35
CA LYS A 295 -6.59 15.05 16.91
C LYS A 295 -6.42 16.57 17.04
N TYR A 296 -6.26 17.06 18.26
CA TYR A 296 -6.26 18.49 18.54
C TYR A 296 -4.87 19.12 18.66
N HIS A 297 -3.81 18.32 18.56
CA HIS A 297 -2.46 18.77 18.83
C HIS A 297 -1.59 18.76 17.56
N ARG A 298 -0.56 19.56 17.54
CA ARG A 298 0.54 19.52 16.58
C ARG A 298 1.76 18.83 17.18
N ILE A 299 2.71 18.42 16.35
CA ILE A 299 3.91 17.69 16.77
C ILE A 299 4.68 18.45 17.84
N THR A 300 4.93 19.74 17.67
CA THR A 300 5.48 20.70 18.67
C THR A 300 6.89 20.39 19.17
N GLY A 301 7.39 19.16 18.97
CA GLY A 301 8.67 18.66 19.47
C GLY A 301 8.54 17.25 20.03
N THR A 302 9.65 16.70 20.52
CA THR A 302 9.72 15.30 20.96
C THR A 302 9.22 15.09 22.40
N GLU A 303 9.21 16.13 23.23
CA GLU A 303 8.88 16.05 24.66
C GLU A 303 7.94 17.19 25.09
N GLY A 304 7.19 16.95 26.15
CA GLY A 304 6.37 17.95 26.83
C GLY A 304 4.92 18.08 26.31
N ASP A 305 4.26 19.13 26.75
CA ASP A 305 2.88 19.43 26.39
C ASP A 305 2.80 19.82 24.92
N LYS A 306 1.95 19.13 24.18
CA LYS A 306 1.71 19.41 22.75
C LYS A 306 0.86 20.67 22.60
N ALA A 307 1.28 21.60 21.75
CA ALA A 307 0.51 22.78 21.42
C ALA A 307 -0.71 22.43 20.53
N ILE A 308 -1.70 23.31 20.54
CA ILE A 308 -2.91 23.13 19.74
C ILE A 308 -2.59 23.23 18.26
N TYR A 309 -3.14 22.31 17.47
CA TYR A 309 -2.97 22.26 16.03
C TYR A 309 -3.57 23.48 15.33
N GLN A 310 -2.82 24.05 14.40
CA GLN A 310 -3.22 25.24 13.66
C GLN A 310 -3.24 24.95 12.14
N PRO A 311 -4.38 24.53 11.58
CA PRO A 311 -4.47 24.05 10.19
C PRO A 311 -3.94 25.03 9.14
N ARG A 312 -4.12 26.34 9.35
CA ARG A 312 -3.64 27.37 8.41
C ARG A 312 -2.11 27.43 8.37
N GLN A 313 -1.45 27.30 9.53
CA GLN A 313 0.01 27.26 9.61
C GLN A 313 0.55 25.99 9.00
N ALA A 314 -0.05 24.84 9.32
CA ALA A 314 0.32 23.54 8.75
C ALA A 314 0.23 23.54 7.22
N LEU A 315 -0.87 24.04 6.64
CA LEU A 315 -1.00 24.15 5.17
C LEU A 315 0.00 25.13 4.55
N ALA A 316 0.28 26.26 5.21
CA ALA A 316 1.33 27.18 4.75
C ALA A 316 2.71 26.50 4.77
N LYS A 317 3.02 25.74 5.82
CA LYS A 317 4.24 24.94 5.92
C LYS A 317 4.32 23.89 4.83
N ALA A 318 3.23 23.15 4.57
CA ALA A 318 3.18 22.13 3.51
C ALA A 318 3.45 22.74 2.13
N ARG A 319 2.97 23.95 1.87
CA ARG A 319 3.29 24.67 0.64
C ARG A 319 4.77 25.04 0.54
N LEU A 320 5.38 25.49 1.63
CA LEU A 320 6.83 25.78 1.65
C LEU A 320 7.64 24.51 1.43
N HIS A 321 7.26 23.39 2.04
CA HIS A 321 7.92 22.11 1.83
C HIS A 321 7.75 21.59 0.39
N ALA A 322 6.62 21.84 -0.26
CA ALA A 322 6.44 21.50 -1.67
C ALA A 322 7.35 22.34 -2.58
N GLN A 323 7.52 23.63 -2.28
CA GLN A 323 8.46 24.51 -2.98
C GLN A 323 9.91 24.05 -2.79
N ASP A 324 10.30 23.72 -1.56
CA ASP A 324 11.65 23.18 -1.26
C ASP A 324 11.89 21.85 -1.98
N PHE A 325 10.91 20.94 -2.00
CA PHE A 325 11.02 19.67 -2.70
C PHE A 325 11.28 19.86 -4.19
N ILE A 326 10.49 20.70 -4.86
CA ILE A 326 10.66 20.97 -6.30
C ILE A 326 11.98 21.69 -6.58
N ALA A 327 12.37 22.68 -5.76
CA ALA A 327 13.64 23.37 -5.93
C ALA A 327 14.84 22.41 -5.81
N LYS A 328 14.81 21.48 -4.86
CA LYS A 328 15.87 20.47 -4.71
C LYS A 328 15.89 19.49 -5.88
N ARG A 329 14.73 19.06 -6.40
CA ARG A 329 14.67 18.21 -7.60
C ARG A 329 15.22 18.93 -8.83
N GLN A 330 14.97 20.22 -8.97
CA GLN A 330 15.56 21.05 -10.05
C GLN A 330 17.09 21.10 -9.94
N GLN A 331 17.63 21.37 -8.75
CA GLN A 331 19.06 21.39 -8.51
C GLN A 331 19.70 20.02 -8.79
N GLN A 332 19.07 18.94 -8.34
CA GLN A 332 19.53 17.57 -8.60
C GLN A 332 19.57 17.27 -10.10
N LEU A 333 18.48 17.55 -10.83
CA LEU A 333 18.42 17.34 -12.29
C LEU A 333 19.43 18.21 -13.05
N GLN A 334 19.66 19.44 -12.61
CA GLN A 334 20.66 20.32 -13.20
C GLN A 334 22.07 19.78 -12.99
N ALA A 335 22.40 19.28 -11.81
CA ALA A 335 23.70 18.65 -11.54
C ALA A 335 23.93 17.43 -12.42
N LEU A 336 22.90 16.60 -12.60
CA LEU A 336 22.95 15.39 -13.41
C LEU A 336 22.98 15.62 -14.92
N SER A 337 22.62 16.82 -15.38
CA SER A 337 22.47 17.10 -16.82
C SER A 337 23.77 16.97 -17.63
N SER A 338 24.94 17.13 -17.00
CA SER A 338 26.25 16.92 -17.63
C SER A 338 26.76 15.48 -17.52
N GLU A 339 26.19 14.67 -16.66
CA GLU A 339 26.66 13.30 -16.35
C GLU A 339 25.82 12.24 -17.07
N CYS A 340 24.54 12.55 -17.36
CA CYS A 340 23.61 11.62 -17.95
C CYS A 340 23.55 11.75 -19.48
N SER A 341 23.60 10.61 -20.20
CA SER A 341 23.46 10.57 -21.65
C SER A 341 22.00 10.75 -22.13
N THR A 342 21.04 10.45 -21.27
CA THR A 342 19.61 10.73 -21.44
C THR A 342 19.15 11.60 -20.28
N PRO A 343 18.05 12.38 -20.42
CA PRO A 343 17.52 13.17 -19.30
C PRO A 343 17.28 12.30 -18.08
N ALA A 344 17.83 12.74 -16.94
CA ALA A 344 17.76 11.99 -15.68
C ALA A 344 16.30 11.80 -15.23
N HIS A 345 16.00 10.64 -14.69
CA HIS A 345 14.70 10.26 -14.16
C HIS A 345 14.78 9.98 -12.66
N ILE A 346 14.19 10.86 -11.88
CA ILE A 346 14.07 10.70 -10.43
C ILE A 346 12.79 9.89 -10.14
N VAL A 347 12.92 8.78 -9.45
CA VAL A 347 11.78 7.93 -9.02
C VAL A 347 11.62 8.04 -7.51
N ALA A 348 10.47 8.55 -7.08
CA ALA A 348 10.13 8.85 -5.69
C ALA A 348 8.94 7.99 -5.22
N PRO A 349 9.17 6.75 -4.78
CA PRO A 349 8.13 5.84 -4.31
C PRO A 349 7.87 6.05 -2.81
N TYR A 350 6.59 6.01 -2.44
CA TYR A 350 6.10 6.20 -1.07
C TYR A 350 4.88 5.31 -0.81
N ASP A 351 4.66 4.91 0.44
CA ASP A 351 3.37 4.36 0.85
C ASP A 351 2.29 5.44 0.75
N ALA A 352 1.15 5.08 0.16
CA ALA A 352 0.04 6.01 -0.02
C ALA A 352 -0.56 6.46 1.33
N GLU A 353 -0.57 5.57 2.33
CA GLU A 353 -1.13 5.82 3.66
C GLU A 353 -0.32 6.84 4.47
N LEU A 354 0.92 7.14 4.05
CA LEU A 354 1.65 8.28 4.57
C LEU A 354 0.87 9.57 4.32
N PHE A 355 0.27 9.73 3.12
CA PHE A 355 -0.43 10.94 2.70
C PHE A 355 -1.87 10.96 3.22
N GLY A 356 -2.07 11.59 4.38
CA GLY A 356 -3.36 11.81 5.00
C GLY A 356 -3.53 11.07 6.32
N HIS A 357 -3.08 9.83 6.45
CA HIS A 357 -3.15 9.08 7.69
C HIS A 357 -1.97 9.44 8.63
N TRP A 358 -0.74 9.10 8.25
CA TRP A 358 0.45 9.45 9.05
C TRP A 358 0.79 10.94 8.97
N TRP A 359 0.67 11.53 7.80
CA TRP A 359 0.88 12.95 7.53
C TRP A 359 -0.40 13.58 6.98
N PHE A 360 -1.20 14.16 7.86
CA PHE A 360 -2.52 14.68 7.54
C PHE A 360 -2.52 15.71 6.41
N GLU A 361 -1.48 16.52 6.33
CA GLU A 361 -1.28 17.53 5.29
C GLU A 361 -0.68 16.97 4.00
N GLY A 362 -0.32 15.69 3.99
CA GLY A 362 0.34 15.02 2.87
C GLY A 362 -0.38 15.14 1.52
N PRO A 363 -1.71 14.92 1.43
CA PRO A 363 -2.45 15.11 0.18
C PRO A 363 -2.38 16.55 -0.35
N TYR A 364 -2.40 17.55 0.54
CA TYR A 364 -2.25 18.95 0.16
C TYR A 364 -0.83 19.24 -0.31
N TRP A 365 0.20 18.73 0.39
CA TRP A 365 1.58 18.84 -0.04
C TRP A 365 1.79 18.25 -1.44
N LEU A 366 1.27 17.04 -1.68
CA LEU A 366 1.36 16.38 -2.98
C LEU A 366 0.67 17.19 -4.08
N GLU A 367 -0.52 17.76 -3.80
CA GLU A 367 -1.19 18.67 -4.73
C GLU A 367 -0.31 19.86 -5.11
N GLN A 368 0.34 20.50 -4.11
CA GLN A 368 1.23 21.64 -4.38
C GLN A 368 2.47 21.21 -5.20
N VAL A 369 3.05 20.04 -4.91
CA VAL A 369 4.17 19.48 -5.69
C VAL A 369 3.78 19.31 -7.16
N LEU A 370 2.61 18.68 -7.42
CA LEU A 370 2.15 18.45 -8.80
C LEU A 370 1.81 19.76 -9.53
N ARG A 371 1.22 20.74 -8.83
CA ARG A 371 0.96 22.07 -9.39
C ARG A 371 2.25 22.83 -9.74
N LEU A 372 3.25 22.77 -8.86
CA LEU A 372 4.55 23.40 -9.08
C LEU A 372 5.31 22.71 -10.23
N ALA A 373 5.29 21.38 -10.30
CA ALA A 373 5.92 20.65 -11.40
C ALA A 373 5.27 20.93 -12.76
N ALA A 374 3.95 21.20 -12.78
CA ALA A 374 3.21 21.55 -14.00
C ALA A 374 3.44 22.98 -14.49
N ASP A 375 4.09 23.85 -13.68
CA ASP A 375 4.40 25.21 -14.12
C ASP A 375 5.47 25.17 -15.24
N SER A 376 5.15 25.76 -16.40
CA SER A 376 6.01 25.79 -17.57
C SER A 376 7.38 26.46 -17.33
N ASN A 377 7.51 27.26 -16.28
CA ASN A 377 8.78 27.84 -15.85
C ASN A 377 9.69 26.82 -15.13
N ASN A 378 9.15 25.69 -14.73
CA ASN A 378 9.91 24.63 -14.08
C ASN A 378 10.45 23.64 -15.12
N ALA A 379 11.72 23.32 -14.99
CA ALA A 379 12.42 22.43 -15.92
C ALA A 379 12.19 20.92 -15.62
N ILE A 380 11.18 20.58 -14.81
CA ILE A 380 10.81 19.22 -14.41
C ILE A 380 9.51 18.83 -15.11
N ALA A 381 9.47 17.63 -15.70
CA ALA A 381 8.22 17.03 -16.15
C ALA A 381 7.87 15.83 -15.28
N THR A 382 6.62 15.74 -14.80
CA THR A 382 6.13 14.51 -14.17
C THR A 382 5.77 13.50 -15.24
N VAL A 383 6.24 12.26 -15.09
CA VAL A 383 5.97 11.12 -15.99
C VAL A 383 5.66 9.87 -15.19
N SER A 384 5.00 8.90 -15.80
CA SER A 384 5.01 7.54 -15.28
C SER A 384 6.27 6.80 -15.77
N CYS A 385 6.58 5.66 -15.14
CA CYS A 385 7.69 4.82 -15.61
C CYS A 385 7.41 4.26 -17.01
N SER A 386 6.16 3.94 -17.36
CA SER A 386 5.78 3.54 -18.72
C SER A 386 6.03 4.66 -19.73
N ASP A 387 5.68 5.91 -19.39
CA ASP A 387 5.94 7.06 -20.27
C ASP A 387 7.45 7.26 -20.52
N TYR A 388 8.26 7.12 -19.45
CA TYR A 388 9.71 7.22 -19.57
C TYR A 388 10.29 6.12 -20.46
N LEU A 389 9.86 4.86 -20.31
CA LEU A 389 10.29 3.76 -21.18
C LEU A 389 9.88 3.97 -22.64
N ALA A 390 8.70 4.55 -22.88
CA ALA A 390 8.27 4.90 -24.24
C ALA A 390 9.14 5.99 -24.89
N LEU A 391 9.61 6.96 -24.10
CA LEU A 391 10.53 8.01 -24.55
C LEU A 391 11.97 7.50 -24.75
N TYR A 392 12.43 6.59 -23.89
CA TYR A 392 13.79 6.04 -23.86
C TYR A 392 13.75 4.51 -23.84
N PRO A 393 13.43 3.86 -24.99
CA PRO A 393 13.12 2.43 -25.06
C PRO A 393 14.35 1.50 -25.00
N GLN A 394 15.56 2.03 -24.79
CA GLN A 394 16.81 1.25 -24.77
C GLN A 394 17.58 1.50 -23.48
N PRO A 395 17.08 1.02 -22.31
CA PRO A 395 17.85 1.06 -21.08
C PRO A 395 19.15 0.25 -21.18
N GLN A 396 20.11 0.56 -20.32
CA GLN A 396 21.30 -0.27 -20.18
C GLN A 396 20.90 -1.67 -19.70
N VAL A 397 21.46 -2.72 -20.32
CA VAL A 397 21.23 -4.10 -19.90
C VAL A 397 22.17 -4.43 -18.74
N ALA A 398 21.60 -4.80 -17.59
CA ALA A 398 22.32 -5.34 -16.43
C ALA A 398 21.33 -6.00 -15.46
N THR A 399 21.74 -7.05 -14.77
CA THR A 399 20.93 -7.71 -13.75
C THR A 399 21.08 -6.96 -12.42
N PRO A 400 19.98 -6.46 -11.81
CA PRO A 400 20.01 -5.84 -10.48
C PRO A 400 20.53 -6.81 -9.41
N SER A 401 21.08 -6.29 -8.32
CA SER A 401 21.44 -7.12 -7.17
C SER A 401 20.25 -7.31 -6.21
N ALA A 402 20.28 -8.38 -5.41
CA ALA A 402 19.29 -8.60 -4.37
C ALA A 402 19.22 -7.42 -3.41
N SER A 403 18.01 -6.97 -3.08
CA SER A 403 17.78 -5.80 -2.25
C SER A 403 16.37 -5.77 -1.66
N THR A 404 16.17 -4.92 -0.66
CA THR A 404 14.87 -4.47 -0.17
C THR A 404 14.95 -3.00 0.21
N TRP A 405 13.83 -2.35 0.46
CA TRP A 405 13.83 -0.98 1.01
C TRP A 405 13.80 -0.91 2.55
N GLY A 406 13.84 -2.08 3.20
CA GLY A 406 13.90 -2.19 4.65
C GLY A 406 15.21 -1.70 5.25
N ASP A 407 15.29 -1.72 6.58
CA ASP A 407 16.49 -1.35 7.33
C ASP A 407 17.70 -2.15 6.84
N GLN A 408 18.82 -1.47 6.65
CA GLN A 408 20.07 -1.99 6.07
C GLN A 408 19.96 -2.52 4.62
N GLY A 409 18.80 -2.36 3.95
CA GLY A 409 18.64 -2.68 2.53
C GLY A 409 18.45 -4.16 2.20
N TYR A 410 18.31 -5.04 3.21
CA TYR A 410 18.13 -6.47 3.06
C TYR A 410 16.96 -7.00 3.89
N SER A 411 16.83 -8.33 4.01
CA SER A 411 15.64 -8.99 4.58
C SER A 411 15.55 -8.95 6.11
N ASN A 412 16.44 -8.26 6.82
CA ASN A 412 16.56 -8.30 8.29
C ASN A 412 15.25 -7.95 9.03
N TYR A 413 14.39 -7.13 8.45
CA TYR A 413 13.12 -6.77 9.04
C TYR A 413 12.10 -7.93 8.95
N TRP A 414 12.17 -8.73 7.89
CA TRP A 414 11.23 -9.83 7.60
C TRP A 414 11.73 -11.21 8.04
N ILE A 415 13.03 -11.36 8.34
CA ILE A 415 13.58 -12.59 8.92
C ILE A 415 14.62 -12.27 10.01
N ASN A 416 14.24 -12.54 11.25
CA ASN A 416 15.06 -12.34 12.45
C ASN A 416 14.48 -13.17 13.60
N SER A 417 15.06 -13.09 14.80
CA SER A 417 14.64 -13.89 15.95
C SER A 417 13.19 -13.71 16.43
N SER A 418 12.49 -12.64 15.99
CA SER A 418 11.08 -12.42 16.34
C SER A 418 10.11 -13.13 15.39
N ASN A 419 10.54 -13.44 14.15
CA ASN A 419 9.65 -13.89 13.08
C ASN A 419 10.18 -15.06 12.24
N ASP A 420 11.41 -15.56 12.45
CA ASP A 420 12.01 -16.64 11.69
C ASP A 420 11.26 -17.97 11.79
N TRP A 421 10.54 -18.20 12.90
CA TRP A 421 9.70 -19.37 13.13
C TRP A 421 8.62 -19.58 12.07
N ILE A 422 8.22 -18.53 11.34
CA ILE A 422 7.16 -18.58 10.31
C ILE A 422 7.62 -19.41 9.11
N TYR A 423 8.85 -19.20 8.65
CA TYR A 423 9.29 -19.67 7.33
C TYR A 423 9.39 -21.19 7.19
N PRO A 424 9.84 -21.98 8.18
CA PRO A 424 9.80 -23.44 8.08
C PRO A 424 8.39 -23.96 7.79
N HIS A 425 7.36 -23.36 8.40
CA HIS A 425 5.97 -23.75 8.18
C HIS A 425 5.46 -23.34 6.79
N LEU A 426 5.77 -22.13 6.34
CA LEU A 426 5.40 -21.66 5.00
C LEU A 426 6.09 -22.50 3.90
N HIS A 427 7.39 -22.76 4.04
CA HIS A 427 8.14 -23.55 3.08
C HIS A 427 7.63 -25.00 3.00
N HIS A 428 7.35 -25.60 4.16
CA HIS A 428 6.79 -26.95 4.21
C HIS A 428 5.42 -27.01 3.54
N ALA A 429 4.50 -26.10 3.88
CA ALA A 429 3.18 -26.02 3.29
C ALA A 429 3.25 -25.79 1.76
N SER A 430 4.10 -24.87 1.32
CA SER A 430 4.29 -24.57 -0.10
C SER A 430 4.80 -25.78 -0.88
N LYS A 431 5.79 -26.50 -0.32
CA LYS A 431 6.33 -27.72 -0.92
C LYS A 431 5.28 -28.82 -1.03
N GLN A 432 4.56 -29.09 0.08
CA GLN A 432 3.50 -30.10 0.09
C GLN A 432 2.41 -29.81 -0.95
N LEU A 433 2.02 -28.54 -1.08
CA LEU A 433 1.00 -28.15 -2.04
C LEU A 433 1.50 -28.32 -3.48
N ALA A 434 2.72 -27.89 -3.80
CA ALA A 434 3.30 -28.03 -5.13
C ALA A 434 3.43 -29.50 -5.56
N GLU A 435 3.92 -30.36 -4.67
CA GLU A 435 4.00 -31.80 -4.90
C GLU A 435 2.61 -32.41 -5.16
N PHE A 436 1.61 -32.02 -4.35
CA PHE A 436 0.25 -32.53 -4.51
C PHE A 436 -0.43 -32.05 -5.80
N VAL A 437 -0.22 -30.79 -6.18
CA VAL A 437 -0.74 -30.28 -7.45
C VAL A 437 -0.09 -31.02 -8.63
N GLN A 438 1.19 -31.33 -8.55
CA GLN A 438 1.89 -32.14 -9.55
C GLN A 438 1.33 -33.57 -9.63
N GLU A 439 1.04 -34.22 -8.50
CA GLU A 439 0.37 -35.54 -8.47
C GLU A 439 -1.00 -35.50 -9.15
N LEU A 440 -1.71 -34.37 -9.07
CA LEU A 440 -3.04 -34.18 -9.66
C LEU A 440 -3.01 -33.72 -11.12
N GLN A 441 -1.84 -33.57 -11.75
CA GLN A 441 -1.75 -33.25 -13.18
C GLN A 441 -2.43 -34.33 -14.03
N GLY A 442 -3.34 -33.90 -14.91
CA GLY A 442 -4.11 -34.82 -15.74
C GLY A 442 -5.20 -35.61 -15.01
N ILE A 443 -5.34 -35.46 -13.69
CA ILE A 443 -6.39 -36.10 -12.90
C ILE A 443 -7.55 -35.14 -12.70
N SER A 444 -8.77 -35.61 -13.00
CA SER A 444 -9.99 -34.85 -12.74
C SER A 444 -10.33 -34.87 -11.24
N THR A 445 -10.51 -33.72 -10.65
CA THR A 445 -11.03 -33.55 -9.29
C THR A 445 -12.54 -33.31 -9.31
N ASN A 446 -13.26 -33.82 -8.32
CA ASN A 446 -14.66 -33.47 -8.18
C ASN A 446 -14.84 -32.01 -7.67
N PRO A 447 -16.04 -31.42 -7.79
CA PRO A 447 -16.26 -30.01 -7.41
C PRO A 447 -15.89 -29.71 -5.95
N LEU A 448 -16.17 -30.62 -5.01
CA LEU A 448 -15.86 -30.43 -3.59
C LEU A 448 -14.34 -30.45 -3.33
N GLN A 449 -13.61 -31.35 -3.98
CA GLN A 449 -12.15 -31.38 -3.92
C GLN A 449 -11.53 -30.12 -4.52
N THR A 450 -12.05 -29.66 -5.65
CA THR A 450 -11.59 -28.42 -6.30
C THR A 450 -11.78 -27.21 -5.38
N ARG A 451 -12.97 -27.05 -4.76
CA ARG A 451 -13.23 -25.98 -3.80
C ARG A 451 -12.27 -26.04 -2.61
N ALA A 452 -12.08 -27.23 -2.03
CA ALA A 452 -11.20 -27.41 -0.87
C ALA A 452 -9.72 -27.07 -1.20
N LEU A 453 -9.25 -27.47 -2.38
CA LEU A 453 -7.88 -27.14 -2.82
C LEU A 453 -7.72 -25.65 -3.12
N ASN A 454 -8.69 -25.00 -3.77
CA ASN A 454 -8.67 -23.56 -3.99
C ASN A 454 -8.64 -22.81 -2.66
N GLN A 455 -9.43 -23.26 -1.67
CA GLN A 455 -9.42 -22.65 -0.34
C GLN A 455 -8.11 -22.90 0.41
N ALA A 456 -7.48 -24.06 0.22
CA ALA A 456 -6.15 -24.33 0.79
C ALA A 456 -5.09 -23.37 0.22
N VAL A 457 -5.07 -23.15 -1.11
CA VAL A 457 -4.17 -22.17 -1.75
C VAL A 457 -4.43 -20.78 -1.18
N ARG A 458 -5.68 -20.36 -1.08
CA ARG A 458 -6.07 -19.05 -0.54
C ARG A 458 -5.57 -18.86 0.89
N SER A 459 -5.74 -19.88 1.75
CA SER A 459 -5.23 -19.84 3.11
C SER A 459 -3.70 -19.72 3.15
N LEU A 460 -3.00 -20.44 2.27
CA LEU A 460 -1.54 -20.35 2.19
C LEU A 460 -1.06 -18.97 1.72
N LEU A 461 -1.69 -18.39 0.69
CA LEU A 461 -1.38 -17.04 0.23
C LEU A 461 -1.57 -16.00 1.35
N LEU A 462 -2.66 -16.10 2.12
CA LEU A 462 -2.92 -15.20 3.25
C LEU A 462 -1.91 -15.37 4.40
N ALA A 463 -1.39 -16.58 4.62
CA ALA A 463 -0.31 -16.81 5.58
C ALA A 463 1.03 -16.19 5.14
N GLN A 464 1.26 -16.03 3.83
CA GLN A 464 2.50 -15.53 3.23
C GLN A 464 2.64 -14.01 3.22
N ALA A 465 1.64 -13.23 3.67
CA ALA A 465 1.70 -11.78 3.66
C ALA A 465 2.92 -11.25 4.44
N SER A 466 3.65 -10.28 3.84
CA SER A 466 4.83 -9.65 4.46
C SER A 466 4.50 -8.83 5.70
N ASP A 467 3.23 -8.45 5.83
CA ASP A 467 2.70 -7.72 6.99
C ASP A 467 2.92 -8.47 8.30
N TRP A 468 2.77 -9.78 8.29
CA TRP A 468 2.85 -10.55 9.52
C TRP A 468 4.25 -10.52 10.14
N PRO A 469 5.34 -10.88 9.43
CA PRO A 469 6.69 -10.74 9.97
C PRO A 469 7.04 -9.26 10.29
N PHE A 470 6.52 -8.29 9.52
CA PHE A 470 6.70 -6.87 9.80
C PHE A 470 6.07 -6.47 11.14
N ILE A 471 4.82 -6.85 11.40
CA ILE A 471 4.09 -6.57 12.65
C ILE A 471 4.78 -7.25 13.84
N LEU A 472 5.26 -8.47 13.69
CA LEU A 472 6.01 -9.17 14.74
C LEU A 472 7.31 -8.43 15.10
N GLN A 473 8.04 -7.94 14.10
CA GLN A 473 9.27 -7.16 14.32
C GLN A 473 8.97 -5.79 14.93
N SER A 474 7.92 -5.11 14.51
CA SER A 474 7.54 -3.80 15.05
C SER A 474 6.93 -3.87 16.45
N GLY A 475 6.36 -5.00 16.83
CA GLY A 475 5.77 -5.24 18.14
C GLY A 475 4.41 -4.56 18.37
N THR A 476 3.78 -4.01 17.34
CA THR A 476 2.57 -3.18 17.50
C THR A 476 1.30 -3.99 17.82
N THR A 477 1.04 -5.08 17.09
CA THR A 477 -0.12 -5.99 17.25
C THR A 477 0.32 -7.45 17.04
N SER A 478 1.39 -7.87 17.71
CA SER A 478 2.04 -9.17 17.49
C SER A 478 1.12 -10.36 17.73
N GLU A 479 0.20 -10.28 18.69
CA GLU A 479 -0.78 -11.34 18.96
C GLU A 479 -1.71 -11.56 17.76
N TYR A 480 -2.15 -10.48 17.12
CA TYR A 480 -2.97 -10.56 15.92
C TYR A 480 -2.22 -11.22 14.76
N ALA A 481 -1.00 -10.77 14.47
CA ALA A 481 -0.17 -11.35 13.41
C ALA A 481 0.10 -12.84 13.65
N THR A 482 0.48 -13.22 14.89
CA THR A 482 0.68 -14.62 15.28
C THR A 482 -0.58 -15.45 15.05
N LYS A 483 -1.74 -14.93 15.48
CA LYS A 483 -3.02 -15.59 15.28
C LYS A 483 -3.36 -15.77 13.80
N ARG A 484 -3.18 -14.73 12.97
CA ARG A 484 -3.46 -14.80 11.52
C ARG A 484 -2.62 -15.89 10.84
N ILE A 485 -1.30 -15.90 11.07
CA ILE A 485 -0.40 -16.92 10.51
C ILE A 485 -0.82 -18.32 10.95
N THR A 486 -1.00 -18.51 12.25
CA THR A 486 -1.36 -19.82 12.83
C THR A 486 -2.69 -20.32 12.29
N ASP A 487 -3.71 -19.46 12.25
CA ASP A 487 -5.03 -19.83 11.75
C ASP A 487 -4.99 -20.20 10.27
N HIS A 488 -4.31 -19.42 9.42
CA HIS A 488 -4.22 -19.70 8.00
C HIS A 488 -3.43 -20.98 7.71
N LEU A 489 -2.35 -21.24 8.42
CA LEU A 489 -1.59 -22.48 8.30
C LEU A 489 -2.38 -23.69 8.81
N ALA A 490 -3.14 -23.54 9.90
CA ALA A 490 -4.03 -24.59 10.40
C ALA A 490 -5.15 -24.92 9.40
N ARG A 491 -5.77 -23.91 8.80
CA ARG A 491 -6.80 -24.07 7.74
C ARG A 491 -6.21 -24.76 6.51
N PHE A 492 -5.04 -24.35 6.07
CA PHE A 492 -4.31 -25.00 4.98
C PHE A 492 -4.09 -26.50 5.28
N ASN A 493 -3.48 -26.82 6.42
CA ASN A 493 -3.17 -28.19 6.82
C ASN A 493 -4.42 -29.07 6.95
N PHE A 494 -5.49 -28.52 7.50
CA PHE A 494 -6.78 -29.20 7.61
C PHE A 494 -7.34 -29.54 6.23
N LEU A 495 -7.42 -28.56 5.32
CA LEU A 495 -7.98 -28.76 3.98
C LEU A 495 -7.11 -29.71 3.15
N TYR A 496 -5.78 -29.53 3.16
CA TYR A 496 -4.84 -30.42 2.51
C TYR A 496 -5.01 -31.87 2.96
N SER A 497 -5.03 -32.12 4.28
CA SER A 497 -5.21 -33.45 4.85
C SER A 497 -6.59 -34.05 4.53
N SER A 498 -7.64 -33.22 4.55
CA SER A 498 -9.01 -33.65 4.25
C SER A 498 -9.16 -34.12 2.79
N VAL A 499 -8.53 -33.41 1.85
CA VAL A 499 -8.53 -33.80 0.44
C VAL A 499 -7.72 -35.09 0.24
N ARG A 500 -6.54 -35.20 0.86
CA ARG A 500 -5.69 -36.42 0.80
C ARG A 500 -6.41 -37.66 1.33
N GLN A 501 -7.23 -37.50 2.37
CA GLN A 501 -7.99 -38.61 2.99
C GLN A 501 -9.34 -38.84 2.33
N GLY A 502 -9.77 -37.99 1.41
CA GLY A 502 -11.11 -38.05 0.81
C GLY A 502 -12.25 -37.75 1.79
N LYS A 503 -11.99 -37.02 2.89
CA LYS A 503 -12.91 -36.70 3.97
C LYS A 503 -13.05 -35.18 4.14
N ILE A 504 -13.74 -34.54 3.22
CA ILE A 504 -13.92 -33.08 3.25
C ILE A 504 -15.19 -32.73 4.02
N ASP A 505 -15.04 -31.92 5.07
CA ASP A 505 -16.18 -31.30 5.77
C ASP A 505 -16.65 -30.08 4.95
N GLU A 506 -17.75 -30.24 4.22
CA GLU A 506 -18.30 -29.19 3.37
C GLU A 506 -18.83 -27.99 4.17
N ARG A 507 -19.34 -28.19 5.38
CA ARG A 507 -19.83 -27.08 6.22
C ARG A 507 -18.67 -26.20 6.65
N TYR A 508 -17.59 -26.81 7.10
CA TYR A 508 -16.38 -26.08 7.49
C TYR A 508 -15.74 -25.39 6.28
N LEU A 509 -15.65 -26.07 5.13
CA LEU A 509 -15.17 -25.46 3.89
C LEU A 509 -15.97 -24.21 3.52
N THR A 510 -17.30 -24.30 3.53
CA THR A 510 -18.18 -23.16 3.22
C THR A 510 -17.97 -22.00 4.21
N ALA A 511 -17.80 -22.29 5.50
CA ALA A 511 -17.49 -21.27 6.48
C ALA A 511 -16.15 -20.55 6.19
N LEU A 512 -15.12 -21.29 5.76
CA LEU A 512 -13.83 -20.71 5.36
C LEU A 512 -13.94 -19.88 4.08
N GLU A 513 -14.71 -20.31 3.09
CA GLU A 513 -14.96 -19.56 1.86
C GLU A 513 -15.69 -18.23 2.13
N ILE A 514 -16.59 -18.20 3.11
CA ILE A 514 -17.27 -16.97 3.56
C ILE A 514 -16.28 -16.06 4.32
N MET A 515 -15.42 -16.61 5.14
CA MET A 515 -14.47 -15.88 5.96
C MET A 515 -13.37 -15.22 5.10
N ASP A 516 -12.76 -16.01 4.24
CA ASP A 516 -11.67 -15.61 3.36
C ASP A 516 -12.17 -15.58 1.90
N ASN A 517 -13.08 -14.65 1.57
CA ASN A 517 -13.76 -14.55 0.26
C ASN A 517 -12.88 -13.90 -0.85
N ILE A 518 -11.62 -13.65 -0.58
CA ILE A 518 -10.66 -13.07 -1.51
C ILE A 518 -10.33 -14.04 -2.67
N PHE A 519 -10.01 -13.50 -3.85
CA PHE A 519 -9.60 -14.25 -5.05
C PHE A 519 -10.61 -15.34 -5.47
N PRO A 520 -11.83 -14.98 -5.84
CA PRO A 520 -12.89 -15.96 -6.14
C PRO A 520 -12.54 -16.87 -7.33
N ASN A 521 -11.73 -16.40 -8.27
CA ASN A 521 -11.33 -17.13 -9.48
C ASN A 521 -10.01 -17.91 -9.33
N LEU A 522 -9.42 -17.94 -8.11
CA LEU A 522 -8.18 -18.67 -7.85
C LEU A 522 -8.36 -20.17 -8.14
N SER A 523 -7.41 -20.74 -8.89
CA SER A 523 -7.34 -22.16 -9.16
C SER A 523 -6.10 -22.77 -8.50
N PHE A 524 -6.28 -23.88 -7.78
CA PHE A 524 -5.14 -24.63 -7.24
C PHE A 524 -4.20 -25.16 -8.32
N ARG A 525 -4.70 -25.32 -9.56
CA ARG A 525 -3.91 -25.81 -10.69
C ARG A 525 -2.84 -24.81 -11.13
N ASP A 526 -3.00 -23.54 -10.78
CA ASP A 526 -2.01 -22.49 -11.07
C ASP A 526 -0.83 -22.52 -10.08
N TYR A 527 -0.93 -23.34 -9.02
CA TYR A 527 0.13 -23.53 -8.03
C TYR A 527 1.14 -24.60 -8.49
N HIS A 528 1.87 -24.30 -9.56
CA HIS A 528 2.89 -25.19 -10.13
C HIS A 528 4.21 -24.44 -10.35
N ALA A 529 5.33 -25.21 -10.42
CA ALA A 529 6.67 -24.65 -10.62
C ALA A 529 6.88 -24.17 -12.07
#